data_240f14cc03b0106f0b204c18250965ac
#
_entry.id   240f14cc03b0106f0b204c18250965ac
#
_cell.length_a   1.000
_cell.length_b   1.000
_cell.length_c   1.000
_cell.angle_alpha   90.00
_cell.angle_beta   90.00
_cell.angle_gamma   90.00
#
_symmetry.space_group_name_H-M   'P 1'
#
loop_
_entity.id
_entity.type
_entity.pdbx_description
1 polymer ?
#
loop_
_entity_poly.entity_id
_entity_poly.type
_entity_poly.pdbx_seq_one_letter_code
_entity_poly.pdbx_strand_id
1 'polypeptide(L)'
;MSVERGDGWAVAHLDDLGSGPGFRKIRKDLDVQAFGVNAVVLPPHHTTPRHYHERQEEIYFVHAGTIEIEFGDGTKRRLGPGGIARVDASTIRSLHNAGDEEAVYVSVGGEGGYVGRDGVRPDDEGFNA
;
A
#
# COMPACT_ATOMS: atom_id res chain seq x y z
N MET A 1 22.35 3.42 3.02
CA MET A 1 21.05 3.47 3.58
C MET A 1 20.92 4.52 4.63
N SER A 2 19.90 5.21 4.59
CA SER A 2 19.90 6.44 5.33
C SER A 2 18.58 6.75 5.95
N VAL A 3 18.23 5.96 6.94
CA VAL A 3 17.27 6.43 7.91
C VAL A 3 18.05 7.23 8.95
N GLU A 4 17.77 8.51 9.00
CA GLU A 4 18.34 9.37 10.04
C GLU A 4 17.36 9.40 11.21
N ARG A 5 17.88 9.22 12.43
CA ARG A 5 17.07 9.13 13.64
C ARG A 5 17.52 10.12 14.68
N GLY A 6 16.55 10.68 15.39
CA GLY A 6 16.76 11.51 16.54
C GLY A 6 15.79 11.16 17.65
N ASP A 7 15.73 12.01 18.67
CA ASP A 7 14.80 11.80 19.77
C ASP A 7 13.38 12.19 19.33
N GLY A 8 12.55 11.18 19.13
CA GLY A 8 11.15 11.38 18.76
C GLY A 8 10.91 11.51 17.24
N TRP A 9 11.92 11.25 16.40
CA TRP A 9 11.73 11.36 14.95
C TRP A 9 12.66 10.46 14.15
N ALA A 10 12.23 10.16 12.92
CA ALA A 10 13.06 9.49 11.91
C ALA A 10 12.68 10.02 10.54
N VAL A 11 13.65 10.17 9.66
CA VAL A 11 13.43 10.60 8.28
C VAL A 11 14.21 9.73 7.31
N ALA A 12 13.65 9.57 6.10
CA ALA A 12 14.29 8.81 5.03
C ALA A 12 13.67 9.19 3.70
N HIS A 13 14.34 8.79 2.61
CA HIS A 13 13.75 8.82 1.28
C HIS A 13 13.31 7.40 0.90
N LEU A 14 12.26 7.28 0.10
CA LEU A 14 11.77 5.96 -0.33
C LEU A 14 12.87 5.13 -1.00
N ASP A 15 13.73 5.78 -1.76
CA ASP A 15 14.82 5.10 -2.48
C ASP A 15 15.85 4.47 -1.53
N ASP A 16 15.91 4.92 -0.29
CA ASP A 16 16.80 4.37 0.73
C ASP A 16 16.19 3.16 1.46
N LEU A 17 14.92 2.87 1.23
CA LEU A 17 14.20 1.80 1.93
C LEU A 17 14.08 0.53 1.10
N GLY A 18 14.67 0.49 -0.06
CA GLY A 18 14.66 -0.68 -0.92
C GLY A 18 15.02 -0.33 -2.35
N SER A 19 15.07 -1.33 -3.21
CA SER A 19 15.36 -1.17 -4.62
C SER A 19 14.49 -2.10 -5.44
N GLY A 20 14.25 -1.75 -6.71
CA GLY A 20 13.43 -2.53 -7.61
C GLY A 20 11.96 -2.54 -7.22
N PRO A 21 11.14 -3.40 -7.83
CA PRO A 21 9.73 -3.53 -7.51
C PRO A 21 9.49 -4.03 -6.09
N GLY A 22 8.33 -3.70 -5.54
CA GLY A 22 7.89 -4.23 -4.26
C GLY A 22 7.79 -3.19 -3.17
N PHE A 23 7.80 -3.67 -1.95
CA PHE A 23 7.52 -2.86 -0.77
C PHE A 23 8.70 -1.98 -0.37
N ARG A 24 8.35 -0.78 0.10
CA ARG A 24 9.21 0.05 0.95
C ARG A 24 8.56 0.03 2.33
N LYS A 25 9.21 -0.60 3.29
CA LYS A 25 8.62 -0.92 4.60
C LYS A 25 8.76 0.27 5.54
N ILE A 26 7.97 1.29 5.30
CA ILE A 26 8.06 2.56 6.04
C ILE A 26 7.82 2.34 7.52
N ARG A 27 6.75 1.62 7.89
CA ARG A 27 6.43 1.38 9.30
C ARG A 27 7.61 0.77 10.05
N LYS A 28 8.18 -0.30 9.47
CA LYS A 28 9.26 -1.03 10.11
C LYS A 28 10.54 -0.19 10.18
N ASP A 29 10.90 0.42 9.06
CA ASP A 29 12.19 1.10 8.95
C ASP A 29 12.22 2.42 9.71
N LEU A 30 11.09 3.10 9.85
CA LEU A 30 10.97 4.35 10.60
C LEU A 30 10.39 4.15 12.00
N ASP A 31 10.08 2.92 12.39
CA ASP A 31 9.58 2.59 13.73
C ASP A 31 8.23 3.23 14.06
N VAL A 32 7.32 3.25 13.10
CA VAL A 32 5.97 3.76 13.34
C VAL A 32 5.20 2.76 14.20
N GLN A 33 4.60 3.23 15.29
CA GLN A 33 3.92 2.37 16.26
C GLN A 33 2.40 2.37 16.12
N ALA A 34 1.81 3.48 15.71
CA ALA A 34 0.37 3.69 15.85
C ALA A 34 -0.46 3.22 14.65
N PHE A 35 0.16 3.00 13.50
CA PHE A 35 -0.56 2.57 12.28
C PHE A 35 0.39 1.86 11.33
N GLY A 36 -0.18 1.14 10.36
CA GLY A 36 0.58 0.54 9.28
C GLY A 36 0.80 1.56 8.17
N VAL A 37 1.99 1.61 7.62
CA VAL A 37 2.30 2.45 6.46
C VAL A 37 3.42 1.81 5.66
N ASN A 38 3.16 1.65 4.36
CA ASN A 38 4.17 1.15 3.43
C ASN A 38 4.00 1.88 2.10
N ALA A 39 5.07 1.92 1.32
CA ALA A 39 4.94 2.27 -0.09
C ALA A 39 5.15 1.01 -0.92
N VAL A 40 4.57 1.01 -2.12
CA VAL A 40 4.73 -0.08 -3.08
C VAL A 40 5.17 0.52 -4.40
N VAL A 41 6.25 -0.02 -4.94
CA VAL A 41 6.73 0.28 -6.30
C VAL A 41 6.20 -0.82 -7.20
N LEU A 42 5.27 -0.46 -8.08
CA LEU A 42 4.57 -1.42 -8.94
C LEU A 42 5.06 -1.27 -10.39
N PRO A 43 5.62 -2.33 -10.98
CA PRO A 43 6.07 -2.27 -12.37
C PRO A 43 4.93 -1.97 -13.33
N PRO A 44 5.23 -1.49 -14.55
CA PRO A 44 4.20 -1.28 -15.56
C PRO A 44 3.33 -2.51 -15.78
N HIS A 45 2.03 -2.28 -15.88
CA HIS A 45 1.00 -3.29 -16.19
C HIS A 45 0.82 -4.39 -15.15
N HIS A 46 1.52 -4.33 -14.02
CA HIS A 46 1.34 -5.29 -12.94
C HIS A 46 0.10 -4.99 -12.12
N THR A 47 -0.52 -6.06 -11.63
CA THR A 47 -1.71 -5.99 -10.77
C THR A 47 -1.39 -6.70 -9.46
N THR A 48 -1.75 -6.09 -8.34
CA THR A 48 -1.65 -6.75 -7.04
C THR A 48 -2.73 -7.83 -6.93
N PRO A 49 -2.53 -8.86 -6.09
CA PRO A 49 -3.58 -9.84 -5.85
C PRO A 49 -4.84 -9.17 -5.29
N ARG A 50 -6.00 -9.73 -5.68
CA ARG A 50 -7.27 -9.34 -5.05
C ARG A 50 -7.21 -9.73 -3.59
N HIS A 51 -7.58 -8.80 -2.70
CA HIS A 51 -7.57 -9.07 -1.26
C HIS A 51 -8.53 -8.13 -0.53
N TYR A 52 -8.85 -8.50 0.70
CA TYR A 52 -9.52 -7.66 1.67
C TYR A 52 -8.80 -7.82 3.01
N HIS A 53 -9.16 -7.03 3.98
CA HIS A 53 -8.63 -7.13 5.33
C HIS A 53 -9.73 -7.51 6.31
N GLU A 54 -9.37 -8.17 7.39
CA GLU A 54 -10.35 -8.58 8.38
C GLU A 54 -10.71 -7.43 9.31
N ARG A 55 -9.76 -6.54 9.60
CA ARG A 55 -9.92 -5.49 10.60
C ARG A 55 -9.54 -4.10 10.11
N GLN A 56 -8.43 -3.95 9.39
CA GLN A 56 -7.91 -2.61 9.11
C GLN A 56 -8.56 -1.95 7.90
N GLU A 57 -8.95 -0.71 8.11
CA GLU A 57 -9.30 0.22 7.04
C GLU A 57 -8.03 0.75 6.42
N GLU A 58 -8.02 1.02 5.11
CA GLU A 58 -6.83 1.53 4.43
C GLU A 58 -7.11 2.77 3.61
N ILE A 59 -6.08 3.61 3.49
CA ILE A 59 -5.99 4.65 2.49
C ILE A 59 -4.87 4.28 1.52
N TYR A 60 -5.10 4.48 0.23
CA TYR A 60 -4.06 4.45 -0.79
C TYR A 60 -3.86 5.85 -1.32
N PHE A 61 -2.62 6.29 -1.38
CA PHE A 61 -2.24 7.59 -1.91
C PHE A 61 -1.24 7.38 -3.05
N VAL A 62 -1.58 7.83 -4.25
CA VAL A 62 -0.71 7.68 -5.42
C VAL A 62 0.35 8.78 -5.39
N HIS A 63 1.60 8.39 -5.33
CA HIS A 63 2.75 9.28 -5.32
C HIS A 63 3.26 9.54 -6.74
N ALA A 64 3.32 8.50 -7.57
CA ALA A 64 3.83 8.60 -8.93
C ALA A 64 3.11 7.58 -9.82
N GLY A 65 2.99 7.90 -11.10
CA GLY A 65 2.36 7.02 -12.08
C GLY A 65 0.85 7.04 -12.00
N THR A 66 0.23 6.05 -12.63
CA THR A 66 -1.24 5.92 -12.70
C THR A 66 -1.65 4.55 -12.16
N ILE A 67 -2.48 4.56 -11.15
CA ILE A 67 -3.01 3.35 -10.52
C ILE A 67 -4.50 3.24 -10.84
N GLU A 68 -4.93 2.07 -11.28
CA GLU A 68 -6.34 1.74 -11.39
C GLU A 68 -6.71 0.81 -10.25
N ILE A 69 -7.68 1.21 -9.44
CA ILE A 69 -8.18 0.36 -8.37
C ILE A 69 -9.45 -0.33 -8.87
N GLU A 70 -9.50 -1.64 -8.71
CA GLU A 70 -10.70 -2.42 -8.97
C GLU A 70 -11.24 -2.96 -7.66
N PHE A 71 -12.54 -2.76 -7.44
CA PHE A 71 -13.25 -3.23 -6.25
C PHE A 71 -14.00 -4.52 -6.56
N GLY A 72 -14.42 -5.22 -5.50
CA GLY A 72 -15.04 -6.54 -5.63
C GLY A 72 -16.32 -6.57 -6.45
N ASP A 73 -17.03 -5.45 -6.57
CA ASP A 73 -18.24 -5.31 -7.39
C ASP A 73 -17.94 -5.01 -8.87
N GLY A 74 -16.66 -4.96 -9.23
CA GLY A 74 -16.24 -4.64 -10.59
C GLY A 74 -16.05 -3.16 -10.88
N THR A 75 -16.35 -2.29 -9.93
CA THR A 75 -16.10 -0.85 -10.09
C THR A 75 -14.60 -0.60 -10.20
N LYS A 76 -14.21 0.23 -11.17
CA LYS A 76 -12.82 0.63 -11.38
C LYS A 76 -12.67 2.14 -11.36
N ARG A 77 -11.57 2.61 -10.80
CA ARG A 77 -11.25 4.05 -10.80
C ARG A 77 -9.76 4.26 -11.02
N ARG A 78 -9.43 5.22 -11.86
CA ARG A 78 -8.04 5.60 -12.12
C ARG A 78 -7.65 6.80 -11.29
N LEU A 79 -6.46 6.70 -10.71
CA LEU A 79 -5.88 7.76 -9.88
C LEU A 79 -4.48 8.06 -10.39
N GLY A 80 -4.23 9.31 -10.74
CA GLY A 80 -2.89 9.83 -11.00
C GLY A 80 -2.24 10.33 -9.71
N PRO A 81 -1.06 10.95 -9.81
CA PRO A 81 -0.36 11.48 -8.62
C PRO A 81 -1.24 12.42 -7.81
N GLY A 82 -1.27 12.20 -6.51
CA GLY A 82 -2.14 12.93 -5.60
C GLY A 82 -3.52 12.32 -5.42
N GLY A 83 -3.87 11.28 -6.20
CA GLY A 83 -5.13 10.56 -6.04
C GLY A 83 -5.15 9.78 -4.73
N ILE A 84 -6.31 9.75 -4.09
CA ILE A 84 -6.48 9.11 -2.78
C ILE A 84 -7.73 8.24 -2.81
N ALA A 85 -7.62 7.03 -2.27
CA ALA A 85 -8.76 6.14 -2.09
C ALA A 85 -8.80 5.66 -0.64
N ARG A 86 -10.01 5.67 -0.04
CA ARG A 86 -10.26 5.01 1.24
C ARG A 86 -11.00 3.71 0.94
N VAL A 87 -10.59 2.64 1.59
CA VAL A 87 -11.22 1.33 1.39
C VAL A 87 -11.50 0.71 2.76
N ASP A 88 -12.76 0.30 2.96
CA ASP A 88 -13.14 -0.43 4.16
C ASP A 88 -12.39 -1.76 4.24
N ALA A 89 -12.20 -2.27 5.45
CA ALA A 89 -11.48 -3.52 5.66
C ALA A 89 -12.03 -4.64 4.77
N SER A 90 -13.32 -4.88 4.80
CA SER A 90 -13.94 -6.03 4.13
C SER A 90 -14.12 -5.87 2.61
N THR A 91 -13.83 -4.72 2.05
CA THR A 91 -13.99 -4.48 0.61
C THR A 91 -12.83 -5.11 -0.16
N ILE A 92 -13.15 -6.04 -1.05
CA ILE A 92 -12.16 -6.66 -1.94
C ILE A 92 -11.64 -5.61 -2.91
N ARG A 93 -10.32 -5.56 -3.09
CA ARG A 93 -9.67 -4.64 -4.02
C ARG A 93 -8.42 -5.24 -4.62
N SER A 94 -8.04 -4.70 -5.77
CA SER A 94 -6.73 -4.88 -6.36
C SER A 94 -6.28 -3.57 -6.97
N LEU A 95 -4.98 -3.39 -7.08
CA LEU A 95 -4.37 -2.19 -7.65
C LEU A 95 -3.58 -2.59 -8.88
N HIS A 96 -3.79 -1.86 -9.96
CA HIS A 96 -3.15 -2.12 -11.25
C HIS A 96 -2.38 -0.88 -11.71
N ASN A 97 -1.14 -1.08 -12.13
CA ASN A 97 -0.40 -0.01 -12.80
C ASN A 97 -0.88 0.09 -14.24
N ALA A 98 -1.63 1.14 -14.54
CA ALA A 98 -2.24 1.34 -15.86
C ALA A 98 -1.31 2.07 -16.84
N GLY A 99 -0.09 2.42 -16.41
CA GLY A 99 0.86 3.17 -17.21
C GLY A 99 2.00 2.33 -17.75
N ASP A 100 2.91 3.00 -18.47
CA ASP A 100 4.08 2.38 -19.08
C ASP A 100 5.35 2.58 -18.25
N GLU A 101 5.25 3.24 -17.11
CA GLU A 101 6.36 3.48 -16.19
C GLU A 101 6.00 2.91 -14.81
N GLU A 102 6.97 2.83 -13.93
CA GLU A 102 6.72 2.44 -12.56
C GLU A 102 5.69 3.37 -11.92
N ALA A 103 4.83 2.81 -11.09
CA ALA A 103 3.94 3.57 -10.24
C ALA A 103 4.32 3.36 -8.79
N VAL A 104 4.09 4.39 -7.98
CA VAL A 104 4.35 4.31 -6.54
C VAL A 104 3.10 4.77 -5.82
N TYR A 105 2.63 3.95 -4.90
CA TYR A 105 1.55 4.36 -4.00
C TYR A 105 1.93 4.07 -2.56
N VAL A 106 1.34 4.84 -1.65
CA VAL A 106 1.51 4.67 -0.21
C VAL A 106 0.22 4.11 0.34
N SER A 107 0.30 3.06 1.15
CA SER A 107 -0.84 2.53 1.87
C SER A 107 -0.68 2.81 3.35
N VAL A 108 -1.77 3.27 3.97
CA VAL A 108 -1.83 3.51 5.41
C VAL A 108 -3.04 2.77 5.94
N GLY A 109 -2.86 1.98 6.98
CA GLY A 109 -3.95 1.18 7.51
C GLY A 109 -3.91 1.05 9.03
N GLY A 110 -5.07 0.75 9.60
CA GLY A 110 -5.22 0.53 11.03
C GLY A 110 -6.68 0.41 11.45
N GLU A 111 -6.85 0.09 12.71
CA GLU A 111 -8.16 0.09 13.37
C GLU A 111 -7.92 0.44 14.84
N GLY A 112 -8.07 1.70 15.18
CA GLY A 112 -7.74 2.17 16.52
C GLY A 112 -6.27 2.07 16.88
N GLY A 113 -5.41 1.80 15.89
CA GLY A 113 -3.98 1.57 16.05
C GLY A 113 -3.46 0.64 14.97
N TYR A 114 -2.22 0.22 15.13
CA TYR A 114 -1.61 -0.71 14.20
C TYR A 114 -2.28 -2.08 14.27
N VAL A 115 -2.60 -2.62 13.10
CA VAL A 115 -3.09 -3.99 12.94
C VAL A 115 -2.04 -4.76 12.15
N GLY A 116 -1.64 -5.91 12.65
CA GLY A 116 -0.72 -6.79 11.96
C GLY A 116 -1.33 -7.36 10.68
N ARG A 117 -0.67 -8.34 10.09
CA ARG A 117 -1.15 -8.95 8.84
C ARG A 117 -2.54 -9.53 9.02
N ASP A 118 -3.52 -8.96 8.36
CA ASP A 118 -4.90 -9.42 8.36
C ASP A 118 -5.51 -9.48 6.95
N GLY A 119 -4.67 -9.35 5.93
CA GLY A 119 -5.10 -9.46 4.55
C GLY A 119 -5.47 -10.89 4.18
N VAL A 120 -6.55 -11.04 3.41
CA VAL A 120 -7.03 -12.32 2.94
C VAL A 120 -7.22 -12.25 1.43
N ARG A 121 -6.71 -13.26 0.72
CA ARG A 121 -6.95 -13.40 -0.71
C ARG A 121 -8.16 -14.31 -0.90
N PRO A 122 -9.28 -13.78 -1.39
CA PRO A 122 -10.50 -14.60 -1.55
C PRO A 122 -10.34 -15.72 -2.58
N ASP A 123 -9.42 -15.55 -3.55
CA ASP A 123 -9.20 -16.51 -4.61
C ASP A 123 -8.15 -17.56 -4.22
N ASP A 124 -7.55 -17.43 -3.05
CA ASP A 124 -6.39 -18.21 -2.62
C ASP A 124 -6.54 -18.47 -1.12
N GLU A 125 -7.43 -19.38 -0.79
CA GLU A 125 -7.89 -19.65 0.57
C GLU A 125 -6.76 -19.79 1.57
N GLY A 126 -6.90 -19.10 2.70
CA GLY A 126 -5.94 -19.18 3.79
C GLY A 126 -4.67 -18.37 3.59
N PHE A 127 -4.55 -17.65 2.49
CA PHE A 127 -3.40 -16.79 2.26
C PHE A 127 -3.64 -15.39 2.86
N ASN A 128 -2.69 -14.92 3.67
CA ASN A 128 -2.75 -13.58 4.27
C ASN A 128 -1.74 -12.66 3.59
N ALA A 129 -2.23 -11.54 3.11
CA ALA A 129 -1.41 -10.52 2.48
C ALA A 129 -0.97 -9.43 3.45
#